data_6c9fb70bb4faf8bc1755814a39b884c3
#
_entry.id   6c9fb70bb4faf8bc1755814a39b884c3
#
_cell.length_a   1.000
_cell.length_b   1.000
_cell.length_c   1.000
_cell.angle_alpha   90.00
_cell.angle_beta   90.00
_cell.angle_gamma   90.00
#
_symmetry.space_group_name_H-M   'P 1'
#
loop_
_entity.id
_entity.type
_entity.pdbx_description
1 polymer ?
#
loop_
_entity_poly.entity_id
_entity_poly.type
_entity_poly.pdbx_seq_one_letter_code
_entity_poly.pdbx_strand_id
1 'polypeptide(L)'
;ARNWIRRGIVGGRGYDGKLILKGNLKDFPFRDGKGGKFIVTAKATGTKVDYADGWPAIDDIDADMSFDTGMRIKASKGRILGASLADVKVDIPDFESHEEMLLVRGLAQGPTTEFFRFIEKSPVAEKIDRFTDGMKAVGNGSLSLELDIPLRHALATKMRGDYRFQNHQLQPLAGLPPLTQVNGRLLLTENTVAAQDISGQVFGGPLKVQVKSAGDKVGVVATGTANVGEVSKHFGWPLINH
;
A
#
# COMPACT_ATOMS: atom_id res chain seq x y z
N ALA A 1 -11.25 -1.31 -20.88
CA ALA A 1 -11.11 -2.60 -20.15
C ALA A 1 -10.33 -3.65 -20.95
N ARG A 2 -10.77 -4.03 -22.17
CA ARG A 2 -10.17 -5.15 -22.94
C ARG A 2 -8.67 -4.97 -23.23
N ASN A 3 -8.22 -3.75 -23.56
CA ASN A 3 -6.81 -3.46 -23.84
C ASN A 3 -5.95 -3.47 -22.57
N TRP A 4 -6.50 -3.06 -21.45
CA TRP A 4 -5.82 -3.12 -20.14
C TRP A 4 -5.59 -4.56 -19.72
N ILE A 5 -6.61 -5.43 -19.78
CA ILE A 5 -6.47 -6.86 -19.42
C ILE A 5 -5.36 -7.54 -20.25
N ARG A 6 -5.27 -7.24 -21.56
CA ARG A 6 -4.24 -7.81 -22.42
C ARG A 6 -2.82 -7.34 -22.10
N ARG A 7 -2.66 -6.12 -21.61
CA ARG A 7 -1.36 -5.54 -21.26
C ARG A 7 -0.99 -5.80 -19.82
N GLY A 8 -1.97 -5.73 -18.91
CA GLY A 8 -1.75 -5.82 -17.49
C GLY A 8 -1.50 -7.24 -16.99
N ILE A 9 -2.06 -8.28 -17.62
CA ILE A 9 -1.77 -9.66 -17.23
C ILE A 9 -0.57 -10.13 -18.05
N VAL A 10 0.60 -10.16 -17.42
CA VAL A 10 1.89 -10.46 -18.09
C VAL A 10 2.22 -11.94 -18.05
N GLY A 11 1.67 -12.71 -17.11
CA GLY A 11 1.92 -14.13 -16.97
C GLY A 11 1.00 -14.78 -15.93
N GLY A 12 1.10 -16.09 -15.79
CA GLY A 12 0.30 -16.88 -14.86
C GLY A 12 -0.54 -17.95 -15.55
N ARG A 13 -1.32 -18.67 -14.76
CA ARG A 13 -2.19 -19.75 -15.23
C ARG A 13 -3.61 -19.54 -14.70
N GLY A 14 -4.59 -19.47 -15.62
CA GLY A 14 -6.01 -19.53 -15.31
C GLY A 14 -6.53 -20.98 -15.34
N TYR A 15 -7.40 -21.35 -14.45
CA TYR A 15 -8.02 -22.67 -14.38
C TYR A 15 -9.40 -22.62 -13.73
N ASP A 16 -10.12 -23.74 -13.70
CA ASP A 16 -11.46 -23.85 -13.11
C ASP A 16 -12.48 -22.83 -13.66
N GLY A 17 -12.32 -22.46 -14.93
CA GLY A 17 -13.24 -21.53 -15.59
C GLY A 17 -14.65 -22.14 -15.73
N LYS A 18 -15.67 -21.44 -15.22
CA LYS A 18 -17.08 -21.82 -15.32
C LYS A 18 -17.89 -20.63 -15.81
N LEU A 19 -18.77 -20.88 -16.78
CA LEU A 19 -19.77 -19.94 -17.27
C LEU A 19 -21.17 -20.48 -16.98
N ILE A 20 -21.98 -19.67 -16.33
CA ILE A 20 -23.42 -19.91 -16.18
C ILE A 20 -24.14 -18.80 -16.94
N LEU A 21 -24.89 -19.20 -17.98
CA LEU A 21 -25.80 -18.31 -18.71
C LEU A 21 -27.16 -18.97 -18.75
N LYS A 22 -28.15 -18.38 -18.10
CA LYS A 22 -29.49 -18.91 -17.99
C LYS A 22 -30.50 -17.76 -18.04
N GLY A 23 -31.53 -17.88 -18.86
CA GLY A 23 -32.60 -16.90 -19.00
C GLY A 23 -32.82 -16.47 -20.45
N ASN A 24 -33.64 -15.45 -20.64
CA ASN A 24 -33.92 -14.88 -21.96
C ASN A 24 -32.81 -13.87 -22.30
N LEU A 25 -32.09 -14.10 -23.41
CA LEU A 25 -30.99 -13.21 -23.85
C LEU A 25 -31.42 -11.77 -24.15
N LYS A 26 -32.72 -11.52 -24.36
CA LYS A 26 -33.23 -10.15 -24.51
C LYS A 26 -33.10 -9.33 -23.22
N ASP A 27 -33.07 -10.04 -22.08
CA ASP A 27 -32.98 -9.41 -20.75
C ASP A 27 -31.54 -9.37 -20.21
N PHE A 28 -30.56 -9.76 -21.05
CA PHE A 28 -29.13 -9.69 -20.70
C PHE A 28 -28.71 -8.22 -20.46
N PRO A 29 -27.91 -7.93 -19.41
CA PRO A 29 -27.15 -8.83 -18.54
C PRO A 29 -27.86 -9.32 -17.27
N PHE A 30 -29.17 -9.37 -17.23
CA PHE A 30 -30.00 -9.87 -16.12
C PHE A 30 -29.81 -9.10 -14.81
N ARG A 31 -29.90 -7.77 -14.92
CA ARG A 31 -29.86 -6.89 -13.76
C ARG A 31 -30.94 -7.28 -12.77
N ASP A 32 -30.68 -7.08 -11.49
CA ASP A 32 -31.60 -7.39 -10.40
C ASP A 32 -31.94 -8.90 -10.23
N GLY A 33 -31.22 -9.79 -10.93
CA GLY A 33 -31.48 -11.23 -10.88
C GLY A 33 -32.82 -11.65 -11.50
N LYS A 34 -33.53 -10.73 -12.17
CA LYS A 34 -34.79 -10.99 -12.85
C LYS A 34 -34.55 -11.46 -14.29
N GLY A 35 -35.30 -12.49 -14.70
CA GLY A 35 -35.25 -12.96 -16.08
C GLY A 35 -34.09 -13.88 -16.42
N GLY A 36 -33.05 -13.97 -15.59
CA GLY A 36 -31.93 -14.86 -15.88
C GLY A 36 -30.73 -14.73 -14.93
N LYS A 37 -29.64 -15.38 -15.31
CA LYS A 37 -28.37 -15.39 -14.56
C LYS A 37 -27.19 -15.44 -15.51
N PHE A 38 -26.24 -14.55 -15.31
CA PHE A 38 -24.93 -14.57 -15.96
C PHE A 38 -23.84 -14.51 -14.90
N ILE A 39 -22.99 -15.53 -14.83
CA ILE A 39 -21.84 -15.54 -13.93
C ILE A 39 -20.70 -16.26 -14.64
N VAL A 40 -19.52 -15.65 -14.61
CA VAL A 40 -18.25 -16.27 -14.96
C VAL A 40 -17.41 -16.36 -13.71
N THR A 41 -16.91 -17.55 -13.39
CA THR A 41 -15.92 -17.74 -12.32
C THR A 41 -14.67 -18.37 -12.88
N ALA A 42 -13.51 -18.03 -12.32
CA ALA A 42 -12.24 -18.64 -12.66
C ALA A 42 -11.27 -18.52 -11.47
N LYS A 43 -10.23 -19.32 -11.51
CA LYS A 43 -9.10 -19.22 -10.59
C LYS A 43 -7.83 -18.87 -11.36
N ALA A 44 -6.92 -18.19 -10.68
CA ALA A 44 -5.61 -17.85 -11.22
C ALA A 44 -4.52 -18.26 -10.23
N THR A 45 -3.35 -18.65 -10.73
CA THR A 45 -2.20 -18.98 -9.90
C THR A 45 -0.90 -18.51 -10.57
N GLY A 46 0.06 -18.08 -9.72
CA GLY A 46 1.35 -17.57 -10.17
C GLY A 46 1.22 -16.38 -11.15
N THR A 47 0.15 -15.60 -11.02
CA THR A 47 -0.14 -14.53 -11.97
C THR A 47 0.71 -13.30 -11.68
N LYS A 48 1.21 -12.70 -12.77
CA LYS A 48 1.89 -11.42 -12.74
C LYS A 48 1.00 -10.35 -13.37
N VAL A 49 0.82 -9.25 -12.65
CA VAL A 49 0.01 -8.11 -13.10
C VAL A 49 0.85 -6.84 -13.10
N ASP A 50 0.97 -6.24 -14.28
CA ASP A 50 1.45 -4.88 -14.48
C ASP A 50 0.22 -3.96 -14.61
N TYR A 51 -0.17 -3.36 -13.49
CA TYR A 51 -1.47 -2.69 -13.38
C TYR A 51 -1.46 -1.24 -13.83
N ALA A 52 -0.30 -0.58 -13.82
CA ALA A 52 -0.17 0.82 -14.25
C ALA A 52 1.28 1.18 -14.57
N ASP A 53 1.47 2.02 -15.58
CA ASP A 53 2.79 2.50 -16.00
C ASP A 53 3.50 3.23 -14.86
N GLY A 54 4.76 2.90 -14.63
CA GLY A 54 5.58 3.50 -13.59
C GLY A 54 5.33 2.98 -12.18
N TRP A 55 4.49 1.93 -12.02
CA TRP A 55 4.28 1.25 -10.75
C TRP A 55 4.95 -0.13 -10.72
N PRO A 56 5.47 -0.58 -9.58
CA PRO A 56 5.98 -1.94 -9.46
C PRO A 56 4.89 -2.97 -9.72
N ALA A 57 5.18 -3.96 -10.56
CA ALA A 57 4.25 -5.05 -10.86
C ALA A 57 3.97 -5.90 -9.60
N ILE A 58 2.81 -6.55 -9.59
CA ILE A 58 2.45 -7.54 -8.57
C ILE A 58 2.71 -8.92 -9.16
N ASP A 59 3.50 -9.71 -8.46
CA ASP A 59 3.90 -11.07 -8.86
C ASP A 59 3.24 -12.12 -7.96
N ASP A 60 3.25 -13.36 -8.43
CA ASP A 60 2.93 -14.57 -7.66
C ASP A 60 1.51 -14.53 -7.07
N ILE A 61 0.55 -14.01 -7.81
CA ILE A 61 -0.83 -13.86 -7.39
C ILE A 61 -1.58 -15.19 -7.55
N ASP A 62 -2.20 -15.64 -6.45
CA ASP A 62 -3.20 -16.69 -6.45
C ASP A 62 -4.56 -16.10 -6.08
N ALA A 63 -5.55 -16.24 -6.95
CA ALA A 63 -6.84 -15.55 -6.80
C ALA A 63 -8.03 -16.37 -7.30
N ASP A 64 -9.17 -16.15 -6.64
CA ASP A 64 -10.50 -16.51 -7.11
C ASP A 64 -11.17 -15.29 -7.73
N MET A 65 -11.79 -15.47 -8.89
CA MET A 65 -12.42 -14.38 -9.66
C MET A 65 -13.88 -14.73 -9.96
N SER A 66 -14.74 -13.73 -9.86
CA SER A 66 -16.14 -13.80 -10.26
C SER A 66 -16.56 -12.55 -11.00
N PHE A 67 -17.24 -12.73 -12.11
CA PHE A 67 -17.76 -11.67 -12.96
C PHE A 67 -19.25 -11.92 -13.20
N ASP A 68 -20.03 -10.91 -12.96
CA ASP A 68 -21.46 -10.84 -13.28
C ASP A 68 -21.77 -9.45 -13.86
N THR A 69 -22.64 -8.68 -13.26
CA THR A 69 -22.81 -7.23 -13.55
C THR A 69 -21.64 -6.39 -13.04
N GLY A 70 -20.77 -6.97 -12.22
CA GLY A 70 -19.56 -6.42 -11.67
C GLY A 70 -18.40 -7.40 -11.70
N MET A 71 -17.34 -7.09 -10.97
CA MET A 71 -16.15 -7.93 -10.81
C MET A 71 -15.83 -8.08 -9.32
N ARG A 72 -15.49 -9.30 -8.91
CA ARG A 72 -14.94 -9.57 -7.58
C ARG A 72 -13.73 -10.48 -7.72
N ILE A 73 -12.61 -10.04 -7.20
CA ILE A 73 -11.38 -10.82 -7.13
C ILE A 73 -10.96 -10.91 -5.66
N LYS A 74 -10.66 -12.12 -5.22
CA LYS A 74 -10.08 -12.38 -3.90
C LYS A 74 -8.75 -13.05 -4.10
N ALA A 75 -7.66 -12.34 -3.86
CA ALA A 75 -6.34 -12.92 -3.89
C ALA A 75 -5.91 -13.34 -2.47
N SER A 76 -5.62 -14.62 -2.33
CA SER A 76 -5.12 -15.21 -1.08
C SER A 76 -3.63 -14.98 -0.91
N LYS A 77 -2.91 -14.72 -2.02
CA LYS A 77 -1.47 -14.57 -2.08
C LYS A 77 -1.11 -13.59 -3.18
N GLY A 78 -0.01 -12.89 -2.98
CA GLY A 78 0.66 -12.05 -3.97
C GLY A 78 1.95 -11.49 -3.38
N ARG A 79 2.74 -10.84 -4.22
CA ARG A 79 3.97 -10.18 -3.81
C ARG A 79 4.20 -8.93 -4.64
N ILE A 80 4.66 -7.88 -3.98
CA ILE A 80 5.09 -6.66 -4.64
C ILE A 80 6.49 -6.31 -4.11
N LEU A 81 7.49 -6.33 -5.00
CA LEU A 81 8.90 -6.30 -4.60
C LEU A 81 9.16 -7.40 -3.55
N GLY A 82 9.71 -7.05 -2.39
CA GLY A 82 9.96 -7.98 -1.29
C GLY A 82 8.84 -8.08 -0.25
N ALA A 83 7.70 -7.38 -0.43
CA ALA A 83 6.56 -7.45 0.47
C ALA A 83 5.54 -8.51 0.00
N SER A 84 5.03 -9.31 0.94
CA SER A 84 3.93 -10.25 0.72
C SER A 84 2.59 -9.53 0.82
N LEU A 85 1.63 -9.93 -0.03
CA LEU A 85 0.27 -9.46 -0.02
C LEU A 85 -0.66 -10.56 0.49
N ALA A 86 -1.63 -10.20 1.33
CA ALA A 86 -2.63 -11.12 1.86
C ALA A 86 -4.01 -10.44 1.90
N ASP A 87 -5.04 -11.26 1.91
CA ASP A 87 -6.45 -10.83 2.03
C ASP A 87 -6.83 -9.72 1.04
N VAL A 88 -6.27 -9.77 -0.18
CA VAL A 88 -6.53 -8.75 -1.18
C VAL A 88 -7.90 -8.98 -1.81
N LYS A 89 -8.72 -7.95 -1.79
CA LYS A 89 -10.03 -7.88 -2.46
C LYS A 89 -10.02 -6.76 -3.46
N VAL A 90 -10.47 -7.06 -4.66
CA VAL A 90 -10.61 -6.08 -5.74
C VAL A 90 -12.01 -6.22 -6.30
N ASP A 91 -12.80 -5.17 -6.20
CA ASP A 91 -14.19 -5.16 -6.58
C ASP A 91 -14.51 -4.01 -7.53
N ILE A 92 -15.28 -4.29 -8.57
CA ILE A 92 -16.05 -3.30 -9.34
C ILE A 92 -17.50 -3.68 -9.14
N PRO A 93 -18.26 -2.94 -8.33
CA PRO A 93 -19.64 -3.32 -7.98
C PRO A 93 -20.58 -3.43 -9.19
N ASP A 94 -20.46 -2.50 -10.14
CA ASP A 94 -21.27 -2.46 -11.36
C ASP A 94 -20.47 -1.85 -12.51
N PHE A 95 -20.31 -2.59 -13.62
CA PHE A 95 -19.63 -2.15 -14.83
C PHE A 95 -20.40 -1.09 -15.64
N GLU A 96 -21.68 -0.94 -15.39
CA GLU A 96 -22.55 -0.02 -16.13
C GLU A 96 -22.92 1.22 -15.30
N SER A 97 -22.36 1.36 -14.10
CA SER A 97 -22.48 2.59 -13.32
C SER A 97 -21.87 3.77 -14.06
N HIS A 98 -22.52 4.94 -14.01
CA HIS A 98 -21.91 6.16 -14.54
C HIS A 98 -20.63 6.55 -13.80
N GLU A 99 -20.51 6.14 -12.56
CA GLU A 99 -19.31 6.30 -11.71
C GLU A 99 -18.75 4.93 -11.36
N GLU A 100 -18.12 4.28 -12.35
CA GLU A 100 -17.45 3.00 -12.13
C GLU A 100 -16.33 3.16 -11.10
N MET A 101 -16.43 2.42 -10.00
CA MET A 101 -15.47 2.43 -8.91
C MET A 101 -14.71 1.11 -8.84
N LEU A 102 -13.39 1.18 -8.81
CA LEU A 102 -12.54 0.07 -8.45
C LEU A 102 -12.16 0.18 -6.96
N LEU A 103 -12.64 -0.77 -6.18
CA LEU A 103 -12.38 -0.84 -4.74
C LEU A 103 -11.27 -1.86 -4.48
N VAL A 104 -10.20 -1.44 -3.86
CA VAL A 104 -9.08 -2.32 -3.50
C VAL A 104 -8.89 -2.29 -1.98
N ARG A 105 -8.80 -3.45 -1.39
CA ARG A 105 -8.53 -3.65 0.04
C ARG A 105 -7.50 -4.75 0.19
N GLY A 106 -6.53 -4.58 1.07
CA GLY A 106 -5.53 -5.63 1.29
C GLY A 106 -4.52 -5.30 2.38
N LEU A 107 -3.74 -6.30 2.72
CA LEU A 107 -2.65 -6.23 3.69
C LEU A 107 -1.33 -6.51 2.97
N ALA A 108 -0.35 -5.64 3.15
CA ALA A 108 1.03 -5.86 2.74
C ALA A 108 1.92 -6.01 3.98
N GLN A 109 2.83 -7.00 3.97
CA GLN A 109 3.76 -7.26 5.07
C GLN A 109 5.16 -7.57 4.51
N GLY A 110 6.19 -7.04 5.15
CA GLY A 110 7.56 -7.30 4.74
C GLY A 110 8.56 -6.31 5.31
N PRO A 111 9.82 -6.41 4.86
CA PRO A 111 10.85 -5.47 5.26
C PRO A 111 10.45 -4.02 4.94
N THR A 112 10.64 -3.12 5.89
CA THR A 112 10.30 -1.68 5.70
C THR A 112 11.06 -1.05 4.53
N THR A 113 12.25 -1.54 4.23
CA THR A 113 13.02 -1.15 3.04
C THR A 113 12.29 -1.40 1.73
N GLU A 114 11.44 -2.43 1.66
CA GLU A 114 10.67 -2.73 0.44
C GLU A 114 9.50 -1.74 0.26
N PHE A 115 8.95 -1.20 1.36
CA PHE A 115 7.97 -0.11 1.28
C PHE A 115 8.63 1.20 0.80
N PHE A 116 9.84 1.52 1.27
CA PHE A 116 10.60 2.66 0.75
C PHE A 116 10.93 2.48 -0.74
N ARG A 117 11.35 1.27 -1.13
CA ARG A 117 11.63 0.93 -2.52
C ARG A 117 10.38 0.99 -3.41
N PHE A 118 9.21 0.65 -2.87
CA PHE A 118 7.94 0.82 -3.58
C PHE A 118 7.66 2.31 -3.82
N ILE A 119 7.86 3.16 -2.82
CA ILE A 119 7.71 4.61 -2.96
C ILE A 119 8.67 5.13 -4.03
N GLU A 120 9.96 4.82 -3.93
CA GLU A 120 11.02 5.23 -4.86
C GLU A 120 10.71 4.84 -6.33
N LYS A 121 10.16 3.64 -6.52
CA LYS A 121 9.86 3.07 -7.85
C LYS A 121 8.45 3.36 -8.35
N SER A 122 7.74 4.28 -7.73
CA SER A 122 6.38 4.64 -8.09
C SER A 122 6.19 6.16 -8.16
N PRO A 123 5.12 6.65 -8.78
CA PRO A 123 4.79 8.08 -8.79
C PRO A 123 4.56 8.70 -7.40
N VAL A 124 4.52 7.87 -6.35
CA VAL A 124 4.41 8.36 -4.96
C VAL A 124 5.63 9.17 -4.56
N ALA A 125 6.83 8.82 -5.02
CA ALA A 125 8.06 9.56 -4.70
C ALA A 125 7.90 11.05 -4.99
N GLU A 126 7.44 11.41 -6.19
CA GLU A 126 7.25 12.81 -6.60
C GLU A 126 6.15 13.50 -5.79
N LYS A 127 5.09 12.78 -5.41
CA LYS A 127 4.00 13.35 -4.60
C LYS A 127 4.42 13.74 -3.18
N ILE A 128 5.46 13.12 -2.65
CA ILE A 128 5.98 13.40 -1.31
C ILE A 128 7.33 14.13 -1.36
N ASP A 129 7.61 14.83 -2.48
CA ASP A 129 8.87 15.56 -2.70
C ASP A 129 10.11 14.71 -2.38
N ARG A 130 10.03 13.40 -2.71
CA ARG A 130 11.10 12.42 -2.48
C ARG A 130 11.59 12.34 -1.03
N PHE A 131 10.71 12.65 -0.08
CA PHE A 131 11.02 12.75 1.35
C PHE A 131 11.69 11.48 1.92
N THR A 132 11.40 10.31 1.36
CA THR A 132 11.98 9.04 1.81
C THR A 132 13.32 8.69 1.18
N ASP A 133 13.81 9.51 0.24
CA ASP A 133 15.08 9.26 -0.44
C ASP A 133 16.25 9.26 0.56
N GLY A 134 17.03 8.20 0.50
CA GLY A 134 18.17 8.03 1.42
C GLY A 134 17.82 7.51 2.81
N MET A 135 16.53 7.38 3.16
CA MET A 135 16.13 6.73 4.40
C MET A 135 16.47 5.23 4.37
N LYS A 136 16.90 4.72 5.51
CA LYS A 136 17.15 3.28 5.69
C LYS A 136 16.34 2.76 6.87
N ALA A 137 15.88 1.53 6.77
CA ALA A 137 15.15 0.88 7.84
C ALA A 137 15.58 -0.58 8.00
N VAL A 138 15.56 -1.07 9.23
CA VAL A 138 15.66 -2.49 9.57
C VAL A 138 14.43 -2.84 10.40
N GLY A 139 13.75 -3.91 10.02
CA GLY A 139 12.52 -4.36 10.64
C GLY A 139 11.43 -4.65 9.61
N ASN A 140 10.40 -5.38 10.03
CA ASN A 140 9.25 -5.74 9.19
C ASN A 140 8.05 -4.88 9.59
N GLY A 141 7.48 -4.22 8.59
CA GLY A 141 6.26 -3.45 8.75
C GLY A 141 5.04 -4.14 8.16
N SER A 142 3.88 -3.62 8.49
CA SER A 142 2.61 -4.03 7.90
C SER A 142 1.80 -2.81 7.48
N LEU A 143 1.22 -2.86 6.29
CA LEU A 143 0.35 -1.83 5.73
C LEU A 143 -1.01 -2.43 5.42
N SER A 144 -2.04 -1.97 6.12
CA SER A 144 -3.43 -2.15 5.67
C SER A 144 -3.77 -1.02 4.70
N LEU A 145 -4.22 -1.36 3.50
CA LEU A 145 -4.48 -0.40 2.44
C LEU A 145 -5.90 -0.54 1.92
N GLU A 146 -6.55 0.61 1.76
CA GLU A 146 -7.83 0.76 1.08
C GLU A 146 -7.72 1.82 0.00
N LEU A 147 -8.19 1.49 -1.22
CA LEU A 147 -8.26 2.41 -2.34
C LEU A 147 -9.67 2.39 -2.92
N ASP A 148 -10.24 3.57 -3.12
CA ASP A 148 -11.47 3.80 -3.87
C ASP A 148 -11.10 4.60 -5.12
N ILE A 149 -11.06 3.94 -6.26
CA ILE A 149 -10.52 4.49 -7.52
C ILE A 149 -11.67 4.71 -8.50
N PRO A 150 -12.08 5.96 -8.77
CA PRO A 150 -13.00 6.25 -9.85
C PRO A 150 -12.31 5.98 -11.20
N LEU A 151 -12.79 4.98 -11.97
CA LEU A 151 -12.09 4.53 -13.18
C LEU A 151 -12.03 5.60 -14.28
N ARG A 152 -12.98 6.53 -14.29
CA ARG A 152 -13.01 7.64 -15.25
C ARG A 152 -12.23 8.87 -14.78
N HIS A 153 -11.94 8.97 -13.48
CA HIS A 153 -11.29 10.10 -12.83
C HIS A 153 -10.25 9.63 -11.81
N ALA A 154 -9.28 8.82 -12.23
CA ALA A 154 -8.30 8.17 -11.34
C ALA A 154 -7.54 9.13 -10.42
N LEU A 155 -7.41 10.41 -10.79
CA LEU A 155 -6.82 11.44 -9.93
C LEU A 155 -7.66 11.74 -8.69
N ALA A 156 -8.95 11.40 -8.67
CA ALA A 156 -9.84 11.54 -7.53
C ALA A 156 -9.84 10.31 -6.60
N THR A 157 -8.86 9.41 -6.74
CA THR A 157 -8.68 8.26 -5.88
C THR A 157 -8.63 8.67 -4.41
N LYS A 158 -9.42 7.97 -3.58
CA LYS A 158 -9.34 8.05 -2.13
C LYS A 158 -8.50 6.91 -1.61
N MET A 159 -7.60 7.21 -0.67
CA MET A 159 -6.70 6.24 -0.07
C MET A 159 -6.79 6.30 1.46
N ARG A 160 -6.78 5.14 2.09
CA ARG A 160 -6.54 4.99 3.53
C ARG A 160 -5.48 3.93 3.73
N GLY A 161 -4.42 4.30 4.43
CA GLY A 161 -3.32 3.41 4.80
C GLY A 161 -3.09 3.44 6.31
N ASP A 162 -2.83 2.29 6.89
CA ASP A 162 -2.40 2.12 8.28
C ASP A 162 -1.10 1.34 8.27
N TYR A 163 0.02 2.04 8.39
CA TYR A 163 1.34 1.43 8.43
C TYR A 163 1.83 1.31 9.87
N ARG A 164 2.29 0.12 10.26
CA ARG A 164 2.73 -0.20 11.62
C ARG A 164 4.22 -0.51 11.67
N PHE A 165 4.88 0.16 12.60
CA PHE A 165 6.25 -0.12 13.02
C PHE A 165 6.25 -1.03 14.23
N GLN A 166 7.13 -2.03 14.23
CA GLN A 166 7.34 -2.93 15.37
C GLN A 166 8.84 -3.18 15.54
N ASN A 167 9.41 -2.56 16.58
CA ASN A 167 10.82 -2.66 16.92
C ASN A 167 11.78 -2.36 15.75
N HIS A 168 11.54 -1.27 15.03
CA HIS A 168 12.34 -0.87 13.88
C HIS A 168 13.60 -0.14 14.29
N GLN A 169 14.61 -0.23 13.42
CA GLN A 169 15.70 0.74 13.37
C GLN A 169 15.50 1.61 12.13
N LEU A 170 15.61 2.91 12.31
CA LEU A 170 15.45 3.89 11.21
C LEU A 170 16.68 4.79 11.17
N GLN A 171 17.23 4.99 9.98
CA GLN A 171 18.15 6.07 9.66
C GLN A 171 17.38 7.08 8.82
N PRO A 172 16.89 8.20 9.43
CA PRO A 172 15.99 9.10 8.71
C PRO A 172 16.66 9.78 7.52
N LEU A 173 17.72 10.51 7.75
CA LEU A 173 18.48 11.23 6.73
C LEU A 173 19.95 11.28 7.13
N ALA A 174 20.82 11.61 6.16
CA ALA A 174 22.23 11.82 6.44
C ALA A 174 22.42 12.96 7.45
N GLY A 175 23.27 12.72 8.45
CA GLY A 175 23.54 13.68 9.54
C GLY A 175 22.57 13.64 10.71
N LEU A 176 21.41 12.96 10.57
CA LEU A 176 20.54 12.71 11.72
C LEU A 176 20.95 11.40 12.42
N PRO A 177 20.74 11.32 13.74
CA PRO A 177 21.06 10.11 14.49
C PRO A 177 20.13 8.95 14.09
N PRO A 178 20.61 7.71 14.14
CA PRO A 178 19.76 6.54 13.98
C PRO A 178 18.76 6.44 15.13
N LEU A 179 17.53 6.05 14.79
CA LEU A 179 16.48 5.75 15.75
C LEU A 179 16.40 4.24 15.92
N THR A 180 16.25 3.78 17.16
CA THR A 180 16.13 2.35 17.48
C THR A 180 14.85 2.08 18.24
N GLN A 181 14.42 0.81 18.27
CA GLN A 181 13.19 0.38 18.96
C GLN A 181 11.97 1.21 18.56
N VAL A 182 11.88 1.60 17.28
CA VAL A 182 10.77 2.40 16.79
C VAL A 182 9.52 1.55 16.71
N ASN A 183 8.48 2.02 17.40
CA ASN A 183 7.15 1.41 17.43
C ASN A 183 6.10 2.48 17.18
N GLY A 184 4.95 2.11 16.64
CA GLY A 184 3.83 3.03 16.40
C GLY A 184 3.15 2.83 15.07
N ARG A 185 2.35 3.82 14.67
CA ARG A 185 1.54 3.77 13.46
C ARG A 185 1.63 5.06 12.67
N LEU A 186 1.64 4.92 11.34
CA LEU A 186 1.40 6.03 10.40
C LEU A 186 0.04 5.82 9.74
N LEU A 187 -0.81 6.81 9.85
CA LEU A 187 -2.09 6.87 9.15
C LEU A 187 -1.91 7.74 7.91
N LEU A 188 -2.27 7.18 6.77
CA LEU A 188 -2.03 7.76 5.45
C LEU A 188 -3.37 7.98 4.74
N THR A 189 -3.53 9.09 4.09
CA THR A 189 -4.57 9.31 3.09
C THR A 189 -3.94 9.80 1.78
N GLU A 190 -4.73 10.05 0.76
CA GLU A 190 -4.25 10.62 -0.51
C GLU A 190 -3.52 11.97 -0.34
N ASN A 191 -3.78 12.69 0.77
CA ASN A 191 -3.25 14.04 0.99
C ASN A 191 -2.59 14.24 2.35
N THR A 192 -2.68 13.28 3.27
CA THR A 192 -2.23 13.51 4.65
C THR A 192 -1.42 12.34 5.19
N VAL A 193 -0.51 12.67 6.10
CA VAL A 193 0.21 11.70 6.95
C VAL A 193 0.05 12.14 8.40
N ALA A 194 -0.31 11.21 9.26
CA ALA A 194 -0.36 11.42 10.69
C ALA A 194 0.34 10.28 11.42
N ALA A 195 1.13 10.60 12.43
CA ALA A 195 1.70 9.61 13.34
C ALA A 195 0.79 9.42 14.55
N GLN A 196 0.62 8.17 14.94
CA GLN A 196 -0.07 7.80 16.17
C GLN A 196 0.86 6.92 17.02
N ASP A 197 1.10 7.38 18.26
CA ASP A 197 1.87 6.66 19.28
C ASP A 197 3.25 6.18 18.82
N ILE A 198 3.95 6.99 17.97
CA ILE A 198 5.32 6.65 17.59
C ILE A 198 6.26 6.95 18.74
N SER A 199 6.93 5.90 19.19
CA SER A 199 7.97 5.91 20.20
C SER A 199 9.21 5.19 19.71
N GLY A 200 10.35 5.49 20.32
CA GLY A 200 11.63 4.87 20.01
C GLY A 200 12.73 5.32 20.94
N GLN A 201 13.97 5.17 20.49
CA GLN A 201 15.15 5.66 21.20
C GLN A 201 16.06 6.42 20.27
N VAL A 202 16.71 7.45 20.80
CA VAL A 202 17.78 8.22 20.13
C VAL A 202 18.85 8.58 21.17
N PHE A 203 20.12 8.41 20.82
CA PHE A 203 21.25 8.69 21.74
C PHE A 203 21.09 8.00 23.11
N GLY A 204 20.62 6.76 23.14
CA GLY A 204 20.42 5.98 24.37
C GLY A 204 19.24 6.42 25.24
N GLY A 205 18.46 7.41 24.85
CA GLY A 205 17.31 7.89 25.56
C GLY A 205 15.98 7.70 24.80
N PRO A 206 14.84 7.73 25.52
CA PRO A 206 13.52 7.57 24.92
C PRO A 206 13.14 8.77 24.05
N LEU A 207 12.42 8.47 22.97
CA LEU A 207 11.91 9.41 21.98
C LEU A 207 10.41 9.19 21.73
N LYS A 208 9.65 10.27 21.63
CA LYS A 208 8.28 10.31 21.08
C LYS A 208 8.25 11.17 19.84
N VAL A 209 7.57 10.72 18.81
CA VAL A 209 7.44 11.43 17.54
C VAL A 209 5.98 11.66 17.22
N GLN A 210 5.65 12.89 16.85
CA GLN A 210 4.36 13.29 16.34
C GLN A 210 4.53 13.76 14.90
N VAL A 211 3.65 13.31 14.02
CA VAL A 211 3.61 13.75 12.62
C VAL A 211 2.22 14.24 12.31
N LYS A 212 2.10 15.40 11.72
CA LYS A 212 0.83 15.99 11.29
C LYS A 212 1.01 16.71 9.96
N SER A 213 0.11 16.46 9.04
CA SER A 213 0.01 17.26 7.82
C SER A 213 -0.79 18.53 8.07
N ALA A 214 -0.33 19.63 7.48
CA ALA A 214 -1.00 20.92 7.47
C ALA A 214 -0.92 21.48 6.04
N GLY A 215 -1.98 21.26 5.25
CA GLY A 215 -1.98 21.54 3.82
C GLY A 215 -0.98 20.63 3.08
N ASP A 216 -0.10 21.23 2.30
CA ASP A 216 0.99 20.58 1.54
C ASP A 216 2.25 20.29 2.37
N LYS A 217 2.27 20.66 3.66
CA LYS A 217 3.42 20.49 4.54
C LYS A 217 3.20 19.38 5.55
N VAL A 218 4.27 18.66 5.87
CA VAL A 218 4.29 17.66 6.95
C VAL A 218 5.19 18.19 8.06
N GLY A 219 4.58 18.44 9.22
CA GLY A 219 5.30 18.82 10.44
C GLY A 219 5.67 17.58 11.25
N VAL A 220 6.92 17.48 11.64
CA VAL A 220 7.42 16.41 12.52
C VAL A 220 7.97 17.04 13.78
N VAL A 221 7.47 16.61 14.93
CA VAL A 221 7.94 17.01 16.24
C VAL A 221 8.44 15.78 16.98
N ALA A 222 9.70 15.83 17.39
CA ALA A 222 10.33 14.77 18.16
C ALA A 222 10.68 15.32 19.55
N THR A 223 10.27 14.62 20.60
CA THR A 223 10.53 14.99 22.01
C THR A 223 11.13 13.80 22.74
N GLY A 224 12.22 14.02 23.47
CA GLY A 224 12.88 12.91 24.17
C GLY A 224 13.97 13.39 25.10
N THR A 225 14.70 12.45 25.66
CA THR A 225 15.94 12.67 26.41
C THR A 225 17.09 11.97 25.69
N ALA A 226 18.31 12.48 25.86
CA ALA A 226 19.47 11.93 25.22
C ALA A 226 20.65 11.84 26.21
N ASN A 227 21.48 10.82 26.04
CA ASN A 227 22.75 10.74 26.76
C ASN A 227 23.75 11.71 26.13
N VAL A 228 24.25 12.66 26.95
CA VAL A 228 25.18 13.71 26.48
C VAL A 228 26.45 13.13 25.86
N GLY A 229 26.94 12.01 26.40
CA GLY A 229 28.11 11.32 25.85
C GLY A 229 27.87 10.77 24.44
N GLU A 230 26.69 10.22 24.19
CA GLU A 230 26.33 9.72 22.85
C GLU A 230 26.11 10.86 21.85
N VAL A 231 25.50 11.95 22.29
CA VAL A 231 25.38 13.19 21.48
C VAL A 231 26.74 13.73 21.09
N SER A 232 27.63 13.88 22.09
CA SER A 232 29.01 14.35 21.90
C SER A 232 29.78 13.49 20.90
N LYS A 233 29.72 12.17 21.02
CA LYS A 233 30.36 11.24 20.07
C LYS A 233 29.82 11.41 18.65
N HIS A 234 28.50 11.53 18.49
CA HIS A 234 27.87 11.64 17.18
C HIS A 234 28.25 12.92 16.43
N PHE A 235 28.27 14.05 17.14
CA PHE A 235 28.57 15.35 16.57
C PHE A 235 30.08 15.77 16.67
N GLY A 236 30.91 14.95 17.28
CA GLY A 236 32.32 15.22 17.50
C GLY A 236 32.57 16.41 18.45
N TRP A 237 31.63 16.68 19.35
CA TRP A 237 31.78 17.79 20.32
C TRP A 237 32.61 17.34 21.51
N PRO A 238 33.62 18.11 21.95
CA PRO A 238 34.34 17.79 23.14
C PRO A 238 33.43 17.91 24.37
N LEU A 239 33.40 16.89 25.22
CA LEU A 239 32.76 16.98 26.54
C LEU A 239 33.59 17.95 27.37
N ILE A 240 32.99 19.07 27.75
CA ILE A 240 33.63 20.00 28.72
C ILE A 240 33.38 19.34 30.09
N ASN A 241 34.44 18.72 30.62
CA ASN A 241 34.46 18.26 32.01
C ASN A 241 34.61 19.49 32.88
N HIS A 242 33.56 19.90 33.57
CA HIS A 242 33.60 20.82 34.69
C HIS A 242 33.67 20.06 36.01
#